data_23d6523a3e2aa1c542973658dc7a4dc5
#
_entry.id   23d6523a3e2aa1c542973658dc7a4dc5
#
_cell.length_a   1.000
_cell.length_b   1.000
_cell.length_c   1.000
_cell.angle_alpha   90.00
_cell.angle_beta   90.00
_cell.angle_gamma   90.00
#
_symmetry.space_group_name_H-M   'P 1'
#
loop_
_entity.id
_entity.type
_entity.pdbx_description
1 polymer ?
#
loop_
_entity_poly.entity_id
_entity_poly.type
_entity_poly.pdbx_seq_one_letter_code
_entity_poly.pdbx_strand_id
1 'polypeptide(L)'
;EEEKQALIEKYGSQALRPAVKMSKSLGNVVNPDDVVKAYGADTMRLYIMFIGDFEKVATWSDDAVKGSKRFLDRCWNLMDMAGASEDLSEKNEAIIHKTIRKVTQDIDELKMNTAIAALMTMVNEFYANGLSKGDLEMLMLMLSPFAPHMVEEMWELTGFAAKTHKMAMQMPWPEFDESKTVASHVEMAVQVLGKLRGTIVVPVDSEQDFLSLIHISEPTRQAEIS
;
A
#
# COMPACT_ATOMS: atom_id res chain seq x y z
N GLU A 1 34.19 3.51 -16.19
CA GLU A 1 34.14 2.26 -16.98
C GLU A 1 33.79 1.05 -16.08
N GLU A 2 34.37 0.88 -14.90
CA GLU A 2 34.07 -0.23 -13.97
C GLU A 2 32.61 -0.21 -13.48
N GLU A 3 32.06 0.95 -13.14
CA GLU A 3 30.67 1.13 -12.74
C GLU A 3 29.69 0.79 -13.88
N LYS A 4 30.07 1.16 -15.11
CA LYS A 4 29.32 0.84 -16.32
C LYS A 4 29.31 -0.67 -16.60
N GLN A 5 30.46 -1.32 -16.42
CA GLN A 5 30.61 -2.76 -16.57
C GLN A 5 29.78 -3.53 -15.52
N ALA A 6 29.79 -3.08 -14.26
CA ALA A 6 28.99 -3.65 -13.18
C ALA A 6 27.47 -3.50 -13.42
N LEU A 7 27.03 -2.39 -14.01
CA LEU A 7 25.63 -2.18 -14.41
C LEU A 7 25.22 -3.08 -15.58
N ILE A 8 26.12 -3.27 -16.57
CA ILE A 8 25.88 -4.20 -17.69
C ILE A 8 25.77 -5.65 -17.18
N GLU A 9 26.64 -6.04 -16.26
CA GLU A 9 26.66 -7.39 -15.69
C GLU A 9 25.41 -7.67 -14.85
N LYS A 10 24.96 -6.69 -14.08
CA LYS A 10 23.79 -6.81 -13.20
C LYS A 10 22.45 -6.70 -13.92
N TYR A 11 22.33 -5.82 -14.93
CA TYR A 11 21.07 -5.47 -15.57
C TYR A 11 21.04 -5.70 -17.08
N GLY A 12 22.12 -6.19 -17.67
CA GLY A 12 22.27 -6.39 -19.10
C GLY A 12 22.60 -5.10 -19.86
N SER A 13 23.04 -5.24 -21.10
CA SER A 13 23.44 -4.11 -21.96
C SER A 13 22.31 -3.12 -22.27
N GLN A 14 21.06 -3.51 -22.05
CA GLN A 14 19.89 -2.65 -22.26
C GLN A 14 19.76 -1.55 -21.19
N ALA A 15 20.31 -1.75 -19.98
CA ALA A 15 20.26 -0.78 -18.89
C ALA A 15 20.97 0.55 -19.21
N LEU A 16 21.86 0.54 -20.19
CA LEU A 16 22.65 1.71 -20.61
C LEU A 16 22.11 2.40 -21.87
N ARG A 17 21.02 1.93 -22.43
CA ARG A 17 20.42 2.60 -23.59
C ARG A 17 19.71 3.86 -23.12
N PRO A 18 19.96 5.02 -23.75
CA PRO A 18 19.18 6.23 -23.45
C PRO A 18 17.71 5.96 -23.74
N ALA A 19 16.83 6.52 -22.88
CA ALA A 19 15.40 6.48 -23.14
C ALA A 19 15.09 7.16 -24.47
N VAL A 20 14.46 6.44 -25.39
CA VAL A 20 14.09 6.93 -26.71
C VAL A 20 12.58 7.14 -26.73
N LYS A 21 12.15 8.28 -27.30
CA LYS A 21 10.73 8.57 -27.48
C LYS A 21 10.08 7.47 -28.34
N MET A 22 8.94 6.95 -27.88
CA MET A 22 8.13 6.02 -28.66
C MET A 22 7.67 6.65 -29.95
N SER A 23 7.83 5.94 -31.07
CA SER A 23 7.45 6.42 -32.39
C SER A 23 7.09 5.22 -33.28
N LYS A 24 6.01 5.38 -34.06
CA LYS A 24 5.57 4.35 -35.03
C LYS A 24 6.66 4.03 -36.05
N SER A 25 7.44 5.04 -36.48
CA SER A 25 8.54 4.88 -37.42
C SER A 25 9.72 4.10 -36.88
N LEU A 26 9.90 4.11 -35.55
CA LEU A 26 10.95 3.34 -34.88
C LEU A 26 10.50 1.93 -34.45
N GLY A 27 9.21 1.62 -34.60
CA GLY A 27 8.67 0.31 -34.24
C GLY A 27 8.75 0.00 -32.72
N ASN A 28 8.96 1.03 -31.87
CA ASN A 28 9.13 0.90 -30.42
C ASN A 28 7.90 1.32 -29.60
N VAL A 29 6.73 1.37 -30.26
CA VAL A 29 5.46 1.72 -29.60
C VAL A 29 4.88 0.52 -28.88
N VAL A 30 4.49 0.70 -27.64
CA VAL A 30 3.66 -0.27 -26.91
C VAL A 30 2.20 0.01 -27.24
N ASN A 31 1.49 -0.99 -27.75
CA ASN A 31 0.06 -0.86 -28.04
C ASN A 31 -0.74 -1.08 -26.74
N PRO A 32 -1.53 -0.09 -26.28
CA PRO A 32 -2.37 -0.23 -25.10
C PRO A 32 -3.32 -1.42 -25.15
N ASP A 33 -3.88 -1.72 -26.32
CA ASP A 33 -4.82 -2.85 -26.50
C ASP A 33 -4.18 -4.21 -26.15
N ASP A 34 -2.89 -4.37 -26.47
CA ASP A 34 -2.17 -5.61 -26.18
C ASP A 34 -1.91 -5.75 -24.67
N VAL A 35 -1.62 -4.63 -23.99
CA VAL A 35 -1.46 -4.60 -22.54
C VAL A 35 -2.78 -4.88 -21.83
N VAL A 36 -3.87 -4.26 -22.31
CA VAL A 36 -5.23 -4.50 -21.75
C VAL A 36 -5.66 -5.95 -21.95
N LYS A 37 -5.40 -6.56 -23.10
CA LYS A 37 -5.67 -7.99 -23.33
C LYS A 37 -4.87 -8.91 -22.41
N ALA A 38 -3.61 -8.56 -22.14
CA ALA A 38 -2.72 -9.39 -21.33
C ALA A 38 -2.93 -9.23 -19.83
N TYR A 39 -3.23 -8.02 -19.35
CA TYR A 39 -3.21 -7.69 -17.91
C TYR A 39 -4.51 -7.08 -17.39
N GLY A 40 -5.43 -6.68 -18.26
CA GLY A 40 -6.66 -5.99 -17.90
C GLY A 40 -6.55 -4.46 -17.93
N ALA A 41 -7.69 -3.79 -18.12
CA ALA A 41 -7.78 -2.33 -18.25
C ALA A 41 -7.34 -1.62 -16.96
N ASP A 42 -7.74 -2.12 -15.80
CA ASP A 42 -7.40 -1.52 -14.51
C ASP A 42 -5.91 -1.60 -14.20
N THR A 43 -5.23 -2.68 -14.61
CA THR A 43 -3.76 -2.78 -14.49
C THR A 43 -3.08 -1.71 -15.33
N MET A 44 -3.53 -1.51 -16.58
CA MET A 44 -2.98 -0.46 -17.44
C MET A 44 -3.22 0.92 -16.88
N ARG A 45 -4.45 1.21 -16.40
CA ARG A 45 -4.80 2.48 -15.75
C ARG A 45 -3.90 2.76 -14.54
N LEU A 46 -3.83 1.79 -13.62
CA LEU A 46 -3.02 1.89 -12.40
C LEU A 46 -1.54 2.13 -12.74
N TYR A 47 -1.00 1.38 -13.71
CA TYR A 47 0.39 1.55 -14.15
C TYR A 47 0.67 2.95 -14.67
N ILE A 48 -0.18 3.49 -15.57
CA ILE A 48 0.01 4.84 -16.13
C ILE A 48 -0.03 5.91 -15.02
N MET A 49 -0.90 5.76 -14.02
CA MET A 49 -0.98 6.68 -12.89
C MET A 49 0.17 6.52 -11.89
N PHE A 50 0.80 5.34 -11.85
CA PHE A 50 1.87 5.02 -10.90
C PHE A 50 3.28 5.26 -11.43
N ILE A 51 3.48 5.25 -12.75
CA ILE A 51 4.81 5.29 -13.39
C ILE A 51 5.63 6.55 -13.05
N GLY A 52 4.98 7.64 -12.65
CA GLY A 52 5.63 8.87 -12.25
C GLY A 52 4.70 10.07 -12.26
N ASP A 53 5.33 11.22 -12.07
CA ASP A 53 4.67 12.52 -12.17
C ASP A 53 4.27 12.79 -13.62
N PHE A 54 3.04 13.25 -13.84
CA PHE A 54 2.51 13.54 -15.18
C PHE A 54 3.29 14.62 -15.94
N GLU A 55 4.05 15.46 -15.26
CA GLU A 55 4.88 16.48 -15.87
C GLU A 55 6.25 15.96 -16.33
N LYS A 56 6.60 14.73 -16.00
CA LYS A 56 7.90 14.14 -16.29
C LYS A 56 7.84 13.05 -17.33
N VAL A 57 8.95 12.87 -18.04
CA VAL A 57 9.12 11.74 -18.96
C VAL A 57 9.24 10.46 -18.16
N ALA A 58 8.42 9.48 -18.47
CA ALA A 58 8.45 8.16 -17.88
C ALA A 58 8.93 7.11 -18.89
N THR A 59 9.71 6.15 -18.43
CA THR A 59 10.18 5.02 -19.25
C THR A 59 9.24 3.85 -19.06
N TRP A 60 8.77 3.27 -20.17
CA TRP A 60 7.96 2.05 -20.13
C TRP A 60 8.73 0.89 -19.51
N SER A 61 8.06 0.13 -18.65
CA SER A 61 8.60 -1.07 -18.01
C SER A 61 7.53 -2.16 -17.89
N ASP A 62 7.75 -3.28 -18.57
CA ASP A 62 6.84 -4.44 -18.49
C ASP A 62 6.82 -5.03 -17.07
N ASP A 63 7.92 -4.97 -16.34
CA ASP A 63 8.00 -5.47 -14.97
C ASP A 63 7.21 -4.58 -14.00
N ALA A 64 7.14 -3.28 -14.26
CA ALA A 64 6.30 -2.37 -13.47
C ALA A 64 4.81 -2.57 -13.78
N VAL A 65 4.44 -2.92 -15.02
CA VAL A 65 3.06 -3.35 -15.36
C VAL A 65 2.69 -4.60 -14.56
N LYS A 66 3.55 -5.61 -14.54
CA LYS A 66 3.36 -6.83 -13.73
C LYS A 66 3.30 -6.51 -12.24
N GLY A 67 4.06 -5.51 -11.77
CA GLY A 67 4.00 -4.99 -10.40
C GLY A 67 2.62 -4.43 -10.05
N SER A 68 2.05 -3.63 -10.94
CA SER A 68 0.71 -3.08 -10.81
C SER A 68 -0.35 -4.19 -10.79
N LYS A 69 -0.23 -5.20 -11.66
CA LYS A 69 -1.13 -6.37 -11.64
C LYS A 69 -1.07 -7.10 -10.30
N ARG A 70 0.15 -7.39 -9.79
CA ARG A 70 0.31 -8.06 -8.48
C ARG A 70 -0.32 -7.27 -7.33
N PHE A 71 -0.25 -5.94 -7.37
CA PHE A 71 -0.91 -5.12 -6.37
C PHE A 71 -2.45 -5.27 -6.43
N LEU A 72 -3.04 -5.21 -7.62
CA LEU A 72 -4.48 -5.42 -7.79
C LEU A 72 -4.90 -6.83 -7.37
N ASP A 73 -4.12 -7.87 -7.70
CA ASP A 73 -4.39 -9.24 -7.26
C ASP A 73 -4.35 -9.35 -5.72
N ARG A 74 -3.44 -8.64 -5.06
CA ARG A 74 -3.41 -8.57 -3.60
C ARG A 74 -4.65 -7.88 -3.04
N CYS A 75 -5.11 -6.79 -3.65
CA CYS A 75 -6.36 -6.14 -3.24
C CYS A 75 -7.55 -7.09 -3.37
N TRP A 76 -7.63 -7.82 -4.47
CA TRP A 76 -8.67 -8.83 -4.70
C TRP A 76 -8.68 -9.91 -3.63
N ASN A 77 -7.52 -10.47 -3.30
CA ASN A 77 -7.41 -11.54 -2.31
C ASN A 77 -7.78 -11.11 -0.88
N LEU A 78 -7.84 -9.82 -0.58
CA LEU A 78 -8.30 -9.33 0.71
C LEU A 78 -9.77 -9.64 0.98
N MET A 79 -10.59 -9.87 -0.05
CA MET A 79 -11.98 -10.29 0.13
C MET A 79 -12.09 -11.60 0.89
N ASP A 80 -11.20 -12.56 0.63
CA ASP A 80 -11.18 -13.85 1.30
C ASP A 80 -10.67 -13.77 2.75
N MET A 81 -9.98 -12.69 3.09
CA MET A 81 -9.40 -12.46 4.41
C MET A 81 -10.29 -11.59 5.32
N ALA A 82 -11.26 -10.89 4.74
CA ALA A 82 -12.07 -9.92 5.46
C ALA A 82 -12.97 -10.58 6.50
N GLY A 83 -12.88 -10.12 7.75
CA GLY A 83 -13.79 -10.51 8.83
C GLY A 83 -15.21 -9.96 8.60
N ALA A 84 -16.18 -10.49 9.35
CA ALA A 84 -17.60 -10.15 9.17
C ALA A 84 -18.01 -8.77 9.73
N SER A 85 -17.18 -8.14 10.56
CA SER A 85 -17.49 -6.84 11.14
C SER A 85 -17.58 -5.75 10.07
N GLU A 86 -18.65 -4.95 10.11
CA GLU A 86 -18.84 -3.80 9.22
C GLU A 86 -18.17 -2.52 9.75
N ASP A 87 -17.73 -2.51 11.01
CA ASP A 87 -16.99 -1.41 11.61
C ASP A 87 -15.51 -1.50 11.23
N LEU A 88 -14.81 -0.36 11.27
CA LEU A 88 -13.36 -0.33 11.12
C LEU A 88 -12.70 -1.10 12.25
N SER A 89 -11.67 -1.86 11.95
CA SER A 89 -10.88 -2.54 12.96
C SER A 89 -9.98 -1.54 13.70
N GLU A 90 -9.93 -1.63 15.01
CA GLU A 90 -9.12 -0.75 15.86
C GLU A 90 -7.64 -0.71 15.44
N LYS A 91 -7.09 -1.86 15.01
CA LYS A 91 -5.71 -1.98 14.55
C LYS A 91 -5.41 -1.19 13.26
N ASN A 92 -6.40 -1.05 12.39
CA ASN A 92 -6.23 -0.40 11.09
C ASN A 92 -6.80 1.02 11.06
N GLU A 93 -7.53 1.46 12.08
CA GLU A 93 -8.21 2.76 12.09
C GLU A 93 -7.24 3.90 11.76
N ALA A 94 -6.08 3.94 12.41
CA ALA A 94 -5.10 5.00 12.20
C ALA A 94 -4.52 5.02 10.77
N ILE A 95 -4.18 3.86 10.21
CA ILE A 95 -3.66 3.79 8.84
C ILE A 95 -4.74 4.13 7.81
N ILE A 96 -5.99 3.76 8.05
CA ILE A 96 -7.12 4.09 7.18
C ILE A 96 -7.31 5.61 7.13
N HIS A 97 -7.44 6.29 8.27
CA HIS A 97 -7.63 7.74 8.32
C HIS A 97 -6.43 8.49 7.73
N LYS A 98 -5.20 8.05 7.98
CA LYS A 98 -4.00 8.59 7.31
C LYS A 98 -4.05 8.44 5.80
N THR A 99 -4.49 7.26 5.33
CA THR A 99 -4.54 6.97 3.90
C THR A 99 -5.63 7.78 3.22
N ILE A 100 -6.84 7.89 3.82
CA ILE A 100 -7.91 8.74 3.28
C ILE A 100 -7.40 10.17 3.10
N ARG A 101 -6.81 10.78 4.15
CA ARG A 101 -6.23 12.13 4.07
C ARG A 101 -5.21 12.25 2.96
N LYS A 102 -4.25 11.31 2.92
CA LYS A 102 -3.15 11.33 1.95
C LYS A 102 -3.64 11.18 0.52
N VAL A 103 -4.52 10.21 0.26
CA VAL A 103 -5.07 9.94 -1.08
C VAL A 103 -5.93 11.10 -1.55
N THR A 104 -6.76 11.68 -0.67
CA THR A 104 -7.57 12.87 -1.00
C THR A 104 -6.69 14.03 -1.44
N GLN A 105 -5.68 14.38 -0.64
CA GLN A 105 -4.75 15.46 -0.98
C GLN A 105 -3.97 15.18 -2.26
N ASP A 106 -3.48 13.97 -2.44
CA ASP A 106 -2.69 13.60 -3.61
C ASP A 106 -3.50 13.60 -4.92
N ILE A 107 -4.79 13.23 -4.85
CA ILE A 107 -5.68 13.33 -6.01
C ILE A 107 -5.92 14.80 -6.38
N ASP A 108 -6.17 15.67 -5.41
CA ASP A 108 -6.37 17.11 -5.64
C ASP A 108 -5.11 17.76 -6.23
N GLU A 109 -3.93 17.28 -5.84
CA GLU A 109 -2.63 17.75 -6.33
C GLU A 109 -2.13 17.01 -7.58
N LEU A 110 -2.92 16.10 -8.17
CA LEU A 110 -2.56 15.23 -9.30
C LEU A 110 -1.31 14.36 -9.06
N LYS A 111 -1.03 14.04 -7.82
CA LYS A 111 0.09 13.17 -7.37
C LYS A 111 -0.35 11.69 -7.28
N MET A 112 -0.87 11.14 -8.36
CA MET A 112 -1.46 9.80 -8.38
C MET A 112 -0.50 8.69 -7.93
N ASN A 113 0.78 8.83 -8.23
CA ASN A 113 1.82 7.88 -7.85
C ASN A 113 1.98 7.77 -6.32
N THR A 114 1.92 8.88 -5.59
CA THR A 114 2.00 8.88 -4.12
C THR A 114 0.70 8.42 -3.47
N ALA A 115 -0.45 8.74 -4.06
CA ALA A 115 -1.74 8.19 -3.64
C ALA A 115 -1.75 6.64 -3.73
N ILE A 116 -1.30 6.08 -4.85
CA ILE A 116 -1.18 4.63 -5.05
C ILE A 116 -0.19 4.01 -4.06
N ALA A 117 0.95 4.66 -3.79
CA ALA A 117 1.91 4.21 -2.79
C ALA A 117 1.30 4.18 -1.37
N ALA A 118 0.47 5.14 -1.01
CA ALA A 118 -0.26 5.13 0.26
C ALA A 118 -1.24 3.96 0.35
N LEU A 119 -1.99 3.66 -0.73
CA LEU A 119 -2.85 2.48 -0.81
C LEU A 119 -2.05 1.18 -0.67
N MET A 120 -0.88 1.08 -1.30
CA MET A 120 0.01 -0.09 -1.16
C MET A 120 0.47 -0.28 0.29
N THR A 121 0.78 0.79 1.00
CA THR A 121 1.14 0.76 2.42
C THR A 121 -0.03 0.24 3.27
N MET A 122 -1.23 0.77 3.06
CA MET A 122 -2.43 0.33 3.78
C MET A 122 -2.75 -1.16 3.52
N VAL A 123 -2.61 -1.62 2.28
CA VAL A 123 -2.76 -3.05 1.94
C VAL A 123 -1.74 -3.92 2.67
N ASN A 124 -0.49 -3.46 2.84
CA ASN A 124 0.51 -4.19 3.62
C ASN A 124 0.10 -4.34 5.09
N GLU A 125 -0.44 -3.27 5.69
CA GLU A 125 -0.97 -3.32 7.06
C GLU A 125 -2.16 -4.28 7.18
N PHE A 126 -3.06 -4.32 6.20
CA PHE A 126 -4.17 -5.27 6.20
C PHE A 126 -3.70 -6.73 6.15
N TYR A 127 -2.64 -7.02 5.39
CA TYR A 127 -2.03 -8.35 5.40
C TYR A 127 -1.35 -8.69 6.73
N ALA A 128 -0.78 -7.72 7.43
CA ALA A 128 -0.11 -7.93 8.71
C ALA A 128 -1.11 -8.07 9.88
N ASN A 129 -2.15 -7.24 9.90
CA ASN A 129 -3.07 -7.10 11.04
C ASN A 129 -4.37 -7.91 10.89
N GLY A 130 -4.66 -8.40 9.66
CA GLY A 130 -6.01 -8.78 9.26
C GLY A 130 -6.87 -7.55 8.98
N LEU A 131 -8.08 -7.74 8.50
CA LEU A 131 -8.99 -6.64 8.18
C LEU A 131 -10.45 -7.04 8.46
N SER A 132 -11.29 -6.03 8.72
CA SER A 132 -12.73 -6.15 8.77
C SER A 132 -13.36 -5.90 7.39
N LYS A 133 -14.66 -6.17 7.28
CA LYS A 133 -15.43 -5.79 6.08
C LYS A 133 -15.49 -4.27 5.91
N GLY A 134 -15.56 -3.51 7.02
CA GLY A 134 -15.47 -2.04 6.99
C GLY A 134 -14.12 -1.53 6.49
N ASP A 135 -13.01 -2.16 6.89
CA ASP A 135 -11.68 -1.83 6.38
C ASP A 135 -11.59 -2.05 4.85
N LEU A 136 -12.16 -3.16 4.38
CA LEU A 136 -12.22 -3.49 2.95
C LEU A 136 -13.06 -2.48 2.17
N GLU A 137 -14.18 -2.01 2.74
CA GLU A 137 -15.01 -0.97 2.16
C GLU A 137 -14.20 0.31 1.91
N MET A 138 -13.44 0.77 2.91
CA MET A 138 -12.59 1.97 2.77
C MET A 138 -11.54 1.81 1.68
N LEU A 139 -10.91 0.64 1.58
CA LEU A 139 -9.98 0.34 0.50
C LEU A 139 -10.67 0.46 -0.87
N MET A 140 -11.82 -0.18 -1.04
CA MET A 140 -12.56 -0.18 -2.31
C MET A 140 -12.94 1.24 -2.74
N LEU A 141 -13.45 2.06 -1.82
CA LEU A 141 -13.83 3.44 -2.12
C LEU A 141 -12.62 4.26 -2.59
N MET A 142 -11.49 4.16 -1.91
CA MET A 142 -10.27 4.88 -2.30
C MET A 142 -9.59 4.31 -3.56
N LEU A 143 -9.74 3.03 -3.84
CA LEU A 143 -9.17 2.38 -5.02
C LEU A 143 -10.02 2.61 -6.28
N SER A 144 -11.31 2.91 -6.13
CA SER A 144 -12.27 3.08 -7.23
C SER A 144 -11.80 4.02 -8.35
N PRO A 145 -11.17 5.19 -8.10
CA PRO A 145 -10.68 6.05 -9.19
C PRO A 145 -9.56 5.40 -10.02
N PHE A 146 -8.80 4.49 -9.42
CA PHE A 146 -7.64 3.87 -10.05
C PHE A 146 -7.97 2.56 -10.77
N ALA A 147 -8.84 1.74 -10.19
CA ALA A 147 -9.21 0.42 -10.69
C ALA A 147 -10.74 0.19 -10.62
N PRO A 148 -11.53 0.98 -11.38
CA PRO A 148 -12.98 0.99 -11.24
C PRO A 148 -13.65 -0.34 -11.55
N HIS A 149 -13.21 -1.08 -12.57
CA HIS A 149 -13.87 -2.34 -12.95
C HIS A 149 -13.70 -3.41 -11.89
N MET A 150 -12.48 -3.56 -11.36
CA MET A 150 -12.19 -4.51 -10.30
C MET A 150 -12.94 -4.16 -9.02
N VAL A 151 -12.97 -2.87 -8.67
CA VAL A 151 -13.68 -2.42 -7.46
C VAL A 151 -15.18 -2.65 -7.55
N GLU A 152 -15.82 -2.39 -8.68
CA GLU A 152 -17.25 -2.64 -8.83
C GLU A 152 -17.58 -4.14 -8.72
N GLU A 153 -16.74 -5.01 -9.26
CA GLU A 153 -16.90 -6.46 -9.09
C GLU A 153 -16.72 -6.87 -7.62
N MET A 154 -15.69 -6.36 -6.95
CA MET A 154 -15.48 -6.60 -5.51
C MET A 154 -16.67 -6.09 -4.69
N TRP A 155 -17.22 -4.92 -5.03
CA TRP A 155 -18.36 -4.30 -4.37
C TRP A 155 -19.62 -5.17 -4.47
N GLU A 156 -19.86 -5.76 -5.63
CA GLU A 156 -20.96 -6.70 -5.84
C GLU A 156 -20.75 -7.99 -5.07
N LEU A 157 -19.58 -8.65 -5.21
CA LEU A 157 -19.27 -9.93 -4.59
C LEU A 157 -19.28 -9.87 -3.05
N THR A 158 -18.87 -8.75 -2.46
CA THR A 158 -18.89 -8.53 -1.00
C THR A 158 -20.27 -8.15 -0.46
N GLY A 159 -21.24 -7.93 -1.34
CA GLY A 159 -22.64 -7.64 -0.99
C GLY A 159 -22.92 -6.16 -0.69
N PHE A 160 -21.94 -5.25 -0.84
CA PHE A 160 -22.18 -3.83 -0.64
C PHE A 160 -23.15 -3.25 -1.67
N ALA A 161 -23.11 -3.70 -2.92
CA ALA A 161 -24.07 -3.32 -3.96
C ALA A 161 -25.51 -3.66 -3.56
N ALA A 162 -25.75 -4.86 -3.01
CA ALA A 162 -27.06 -5.26 -2.55
C ALA A 162 -27.53 -4.47 -1.32
N LYS A 163 -26.61 -4.11 -0.41
CA LYS A 163 -26.90 -3.33 0.81
C LYS A 163 -27.20 -1.86 0.50
N THR A 164 -26.41 -1.24 -0.36
CA THR A 164 -26.50 0.20 -0.64
C THR A 164 -27.40 0.54 -1.81
N HIS A 165 -27.72 -0.42 -2.68
CA HIS A 165 -28.38 -0.23 -3.98
C HIS A 165 -27.65 0.77 -4.88
N LYS A 166 -26.31 0.86 -4.74
CA LYS A 166 -25.44 1.77 -5.48
C LYS A 166 -24.17 1.06 -5.90
N MET A 167 -23.56 1.56 -6.97
CA MET A 167 -22.21 1.23 -7.38
C MET A 167 -21.20 1.86 -6.41
N ALA A 168 -20.00 1.31 -6.29
CA ALA A 168 -18.94 1.89 -5.47
C ALA A 168 -18.63 3.34 -5.87
N MET A 169 -18.56 3.61 -7.17
CA MET A 169 -18.32 4.96 -7.71
C MET A 169 -19.43 5.98 -7.40
N GLN A 170 -20.60 5.54 -6.95
CA GLN A 170 -21.72 6.41 -6.57
C GLN A 170 -21.76 6.69 -5.06
N MET A 171 -20.86 6.05 -4.31
CA MET A 171 -20.74 6.28 -2.88
C MET A 171 -20.02 7.61 -2.62
N PRO A 172 -20.31 8.27 -1.48
CA PRO A 172 -19.56 9.44 -1.08
C PRO A 172 -18.09 9.07 -0.85
N TRP A 173 -17.19 10.02 -1.15
CA TRP A 173 -15.79 9.86 -0.81
C TRP A 173 -15.62 9.74 0.71
N PRO A 174 -14.78 8.82 1.21
CA PRO A 174 -14.63 8.63 2.64
C PRO A 174 -14.00 9.87 3.32
N GLU A 175 -14.52 10.20 4.51
CA GLU A 175 -14.00 11.27 5.33
C GLU A 175 -12.99 10.74 6.34
N PHE A 176 -12.00 11.56 6.70
CA PHE A 176 -11.02 11.20 7.72
C PHE A 176 -11.22 12.05 8.98
N ASP A 177 -10.89 11.46 10.12
CA ASP A 177 -10.81 12.15 11.41
C ASP A 177 -9.35 12.38 11.75
N GLU A 178 -8.93 13.64 11.89
CA GLU A 178 -7.54 14.01 12.18
C GLU A 178 -7.06 13.41 13.50
N SER A 179 -7.94 13.34 14.51
CA SER A 179 -7.60 12.77 15.83
C SER A 179 -7.26 11.28 15.77
N LYS A 180 -7.78 10.57 14.76
CA LYS A 180 -7.57 9.14 14.53
C LYS A 180 -6.39 8.84 13.62
N THR A 181 -5.75 9.85 13.05
CA THR A 181 -4.56 9.66 12.20
C THR A 181 -3.31 9.27 12.99
N VAL A 182 -3.31 9.42 14.30
CA VAL A 182 -2.22 9.02 15.17
C VAL A 182 -2.49 7.63 15.71
N ALA A 183 -1.55 6.71 15.51
CA ALA A 183 -1.66 5.39 16.12
C ALA A 183 -1.69 5.56 17.65
N SER A 184 -2.66 4.94 18.31
CA SER A 184 -2.78 4.97 19.78
C SER A 184 -1.63 4.21 20.46
N HIS A 185 -1.00 3.30 19.73
CA HIS A 185 0.09 2.46 20.24
C HIS A 185 1.25 2.41 19.24
N VAL A 186 2.47 2.25 19.75
CA VAL A 186 3.71 2.11 18.95
C VAL A 186 4.40 0.81 19.35
N GLU A 187 4.87 0.05 18.36
CA GLU A 187 5.80 -1.04 18.61
C GLU A 187 7.21 -0.50 18.91
N MET A 188 7.70 -0.78 20.10
CA MET A 188 9.06 -0.42 20.51
C MET A 188 9.94 -1.67 20.57
N ALA A 189 11.10 -1.58 19.90
CA ALA A 189 12.10 -2.64 19.95
C ALA A 189 12.80 -2.64 21.33
N VAL A 190 12.72 -3.75 22.05
CA VAL A 190 13.43 -3.95 23.32
C VAL A 190 14.80 -4.54 23.03
N GLN A 191 15.86 -3.81 23.42
CA GLN A 191 17.23 -4.25 23.27
C GLN A 191 17.88 -4.42 24.64
N VAL A 192 18.60 -5.54 24.83
CA VAL A 192 19.45 -5.79 26.00
C VAL A 192 20.89 -5.92 25.52
N LEU A 193 21.77 -5.08 26.03
CA LEU A 193 23.20 -5.02 25.64
C LEU A 193 23.37 -4.87 24.11
N GLY A 194 22.52 -4.05 23.46
CA GLY A 194 22.55 -3.81 22.01
C GLY A 194 21.98 -4.93 21.13
N LYS A 195 21.45 -6.01 21.72
CA LYS A 195 20.80 -7.10 20.99
C LYS A 195 19.28 -7.01 21.14
N LEU A 196 18.57 -7.08 20.02
CA LEU A 196 17.11 -7.16 20.00
C LEU A 196 16.65 -8.42 20.74
N ARG A 197 15.76 -8.25 21.73
CA ARG A 197 15.20 -9.32 22.55
C ARG A 197 13.70 -9.54 22.33
N GLY A 198 13.03 -8.52 21.83
CA GLY A 198 11.60 -8.57 21.53
C GLY A 198 11.07 -7.20 21.13
N THR A 199 9.77 -7.15 20.87
CA THR A 199 9.01 -5.91 20.68
C THR A 199 7.91 -5.82 21.74
N ILE A 200 7.62 -4.62 22.18
CA ILE A 200 6.50 -4.32 23.08
C ILE A 200 5.61 -3.28 22.42
N VAL A 201 4.32 -3.40 22.62
CA VAL A 201 3.34 -2.41 22.15
C VAL A 201 3.01 -1.50 23.32
N VAL A 202 3.27 -0.20 23.16
CA VAL A 202 3.04 0.80 24.20
C VAL A 202 2.19 1.94 23.66
N PRO A 203 1.31 2.56 24.48
CA PRO A 203 0.61 3.79 24.09
C PRO A 203 1.61 4.89 23.70
N VAL A 204 1.27 5.69 22.69
CA VAL A 204 2.16 6.77 22.16
C VAL A 204 2.52 7.79 23.23
N ASP A 205 1.61 8.06 24.17
CA ASP A 205 1.78 9.03 25.26
C ASP A 205 2.34 8.39 26.55
N SER A 206 2.97 7.21 26.47
CA SER A 206 3.56 6.54 27.63
C SER A 206 4.68 7.38 28.24
N GLU A 207 4.53 7.73 29.51
CA GLU A 207 5.56 8.46 30.27
C GLU A 207 6.84 7.63 30.42
N GLN A 208 7.98 8.31 30.53
CA GLN A 208 9.29 7.68 30.66
C GLN A 208 9.37 6.74 31.88
N ASP A 209 8.62 7.03 32.93
CA ASP A 209 8.52 6.19 34.14
C ASP A 209 7.84 4.86 33.86
N PHE A 210 6.80 4.82 33.00
CA PHE A 210 6.16 3.58 32.57
C PHE A 210 7.13 2.70 31.76
N LEU A 211 7.91 3.31 30.87
CA LEU A 211 8.93 2.61 30.08
C LEU A 211 10.09 2.11 30.93
N SER A 212 10.44 2.80 32.04
CA SER A 212 11.49 2.39 32.97
C SER A 212 11.08 1.18 33.81
N LEU A 213 9.81 1.02 34.14
CA LEU A 213 9.26 -0.14 34.84
C LEU A 213 9.36 -1.43 34.03
N ILE A 214 9.35 -1.37 32.73
CA ILE A 214 9.53 -2.51 31.82
C ILE A 214 10.98 -3.02 31.85
N HIS A 215 11.93 -2.16 32.20
CA HIS A 215 13.34 -2.53 32.38
C HIS A 215 13.64 -3.31 33.64
N ILE A 216 12.80 -3.25 34.66
CA ILE A 216 13.05 -3.81 36.01
C ILE A 216 12.57 -5.27 36.14
N SER A 217 11.82 -5.80 35.20
CA SER A 217 11.22 -7.15 35.28
C SER A 217 12.10 -8.30 34.77
N GLU A 218 13.39 -8.08 34.48
CA GLU A 218 14.31 -9.20 34.28
C GLU A 218 14.75 -9.76 35.66
N PRO A 219 14.51 -11.06 35.94
CA PRO A 219 15.06 -11.67 37.15
C PRO A 219 16.58 -11.68 37.02
N THR A 220 17.25 -10.95 37.90
CA THR A 220 18.69 -11.04 38.10
C THR A 220 19.04 -12.49 38.40
N ARG A 221 19.55 -13.23 37.43
CA ARG A 221 20.28 -14.47 37.73
C ARG A 221 21.54 -14.07 38.49
N GLN A 222 21.44 -13.96 39.78
CA GLN A 222 22.61 -14.07 40.65
C GLN A 222 23.22 -15.46 40.41
N ALA A 223 24.40 -15.46 39.82
CA ALA A 223 25.25 -16.66 39.81
C ALA A 223 25.60 -16.94 41.26
N GLU A 224 25.07 -18.00 41.80
CA GLU A 224 25.67 -18.64 42.99
C GLU A 224 27.00 -19.24 42.54
N ILE A 225 28.07 -18.59 42.94
CA ILE A 225 29.42 -19.17 42.95
C ILE A 225 29.61 -19.75 44.33
N SER A 226 29.63 -21.03 44.42
CA SER A 226 30.23 -21.81 45.51
C SER A 226 31.16 -22.84 44.93
#